data_b6207b972fd88f52b437e8a609f21242
#
_entry.id   b6207b972fd88f52b437e8a609f21242
#
_cell.length_a   1.000
_cell.length_b   1.000
_cell.length_c   1.000
_cell.angle_alpha   90.00
_cell.angle_beta   90.00
_cell.angle_gamma   90.00
#
_symmetry.space_group_name_H-M   'P 1'
#
loop_
_entity.id
_entity.type
_entity.pdbx_description
1 polymer ?
#
loop_
_entity_poly.entity_id
_entity_poly.type
_entity_poly.pdbx_seq_one_letter_code
_entity_poly.pdbx_strand_id
1 'polypeptide(L)'
;MIRLTDEQWERIRSHFPKEHIADGRPGRKPIPTRRLLNTGAQWHMLPQSYPNYKTVHRRFQAWCGDEILRRVLTDVANELRDRGVLDEEECFIDATFVMAKGGGAEIGATKRGKGMKIMAIVDRHGLPLSVSTHAANHHEVRLVQLCFDFYMIEAKPENLVGDRAYDSDPLDEELRRDGIEMIAPHRANRSKLPTQDRRRLTRYMRRWIIERFFAWIQWQRRILVRWEYHAQNFLGFVQLACLFILFRRF
;
A
#
# COMPACT_ATOMS: atom_id res chain seq x y z
N MET A 1 -2.84 17.08 10.14
CA MET A 1 -2.58 17.44 8.74
C MET A 1 -1.10 17.19 8.49
N ILE A 2 -0.78 16.27 7.60
CA ILE A 2 0.62 15.92 7.32
C ILE A 2 1.12 16.92 6.28
N ARG A 3 2.17 17.67 6.59
CA ARG A 3 2.84 18.56 5.64
C ARG A 3 4.16 17.94 5.25
N LEU A 4 4.43 17.81 3.96
CA LEU A 4 5.75 17.45 3.46
C LEU A 4 6.75 18.55 3.82
N THR A 5 7.90 18.17 4.35
CA THR A 5 9.04 19.09 4.51
C THR A 5 9.57 19.51 3.14
N ASP A 6 10.42 20.54 3.09
CA ASP A 6 11.05 20.95 1.82
C ASP A 6 11.92 19.84 1.27
N GLU A 7 12.67 19.18 2.12
CA GLU A 7 13.52 18.06 1.76
C GLU A 7 12.73 16.86 1.21
N GLN A 8 11.64 16.47 1.86
CA GLN A 8 10.74 15.41 1.38
C GLN A 8 10.11 15.76 0.03
N TRP A 9 9.76 17.05 -0.19
CA TRP A 9 9.22 17.49 -1.47
C TRP A 9 10.27 17.42 -2.58
N GLU A 10 11.50 17.89 -2.33
CA GLU A 10 12.57 17.85 -3.32
C GLU A 10 12.88 16.43 -3.83
N ARG A 11 12.77 15.41 -2.96
CA ARG A 11 12.97 14.00 -3.31
C ARG A 11 11.96 13.48 -4.34
N ILE A 12 10.73 13.95 -4.29
CA ILE A 12 9.63 13.38 -5.09
C ILE A 12 9.14 14.30 -6.20
N ARG A 13 9.53 15.57 -6.22
CA ARG A 13 8.97 16.55 -7.18
C ARG A 13 9.20 16.19 -8.65
N SER A 14 10.28 15.47 -8.97
CA SER A 14 10.63 15.06 -10.33
C SER A 14 9.63 14.09 -10.95
N HIS A 15 8.89 13.34 -10.13
CA HIS A 15 7.86 12.40 -10.61
C HIS A 15 6.59 13.09 -11.10
N PHE A 16 6.34 14.31 -10.63
CA PHE A 16 5.13 15.04 -11.00
C PHE A 16 5.36 15.88 -12.27
N PRO A 17 4.32 15.99 -13.13
CA PRO A 17 4.41 16.83 -14.31
C PRO A 17 4.84 18.26 -13.96
N LYS A 18 5.79 18.82 -14.72
CA LYS A 18 6.21 20.21 -14.53
C LYS A 18 5.00 21.14 -14.65
N GLU A 19 4.81 21.99 -13.66
CA GLU A 19 3.78 23.03 -13.69
C GLU A 19 4.27 24.09 -14.67
N HIS A 20 3.61 24.14 -15.84
CA HIS A 20 3.91 25.18 -16.82
C HIS A 20 3.30 26.49 -16.33
N ILE A 21 4.12 27.36 -15.79
CA ILE A 21 3.76 28.77 -15.53
C ILE A 21 4.11 29.52 -16.79
N ALA A 22 3.10 29.83 -17.62
CA ALA A 22 3.31 30.69 -18.77
C ALA A 22 3.61 32.10 -18.26
N ASP A 23 4.85 32.55 -18.45
CA ASP A 23 5.27 33.90 -18.09
C ASP A 23 4.46 34.91 -18.92
N GLY A 24 3.87 35.89 -18.23
CA GLY A 24 3.22 37.05 -18.85
C GLY A 24 1.80 36.85 -19.39
N ARG A 25 1.18 35.67 -19.31
CA ARG A 25 -0.22 35.50 -19.73
C ARG A 25 -1.19 35.80 -18.59
N PRO A 26 -2.26 36.59 -18.85
CA PRO A 26 -3.35 36.76 -17.87
C PRO A 26 -4.07 35.43 -17.66
N GLY A 27 -4.28 35.03 -16.41
CA GLY A 27 -4.96 33.83 -16.05
C GLY A 27 -4.62 33.35 -14.64
N ARG A 28 -5.42 32.42 -14.10
CA ARG A 28 -5.19 31.85 -12.77
C ARG A 28 -3.93 30.96 -12.82
N LYS A 29 -2.92 31.30 -12.01
CA LYS A 29 -1.68 30.51 -11.92
C LYS A 29 -1.98 29.05 -11.50
N PRO A 30 -1.23 28.05 -12.07
CA PRO A 30 -1.37 26.67 -11.63
C PRO A 30 -1.07 26.54 -10.14
N ILE A 31 -1.73 25.60 -9.52
CA ILE A 31 -1.59 25.37 -8.10
C ILE A 31 -0.42 24.43 -7.84
N PRO A 32 0.48 24.75 -6.89
CA PRO A 32 1.62 23.92 -6.57
C PRO A 32 1.20 22.48 -6.21
N THR A 33 1.79 21.49 -6.87
CA THR A 33 1.53 20.05 -6.66
C THR A 33 1.71 19.64 -5.19
N ARG A 34 2.75 20.13 -4.53
CA ARG A 34 2.99 19.91 -3.10
C ARG A 34 1.78 20.21 -2.24
N ARG A 35 1.01 21.25 -2.58
CA ARG A 35 -0.18 21.66 -1.84
C ARG A 35 -1.34 20.69 -1.97
N LEU A 36 -1.36 19.86 -3.01
CA LEU A 36 -2.43 18.90 -3.28
C LEU A 36 -2.29 17.60 -2.48
N LEU A 37 -1.07 17.24 -2.07
CA LEU A 37 -0.76 15.96 -1.40
C LEU A 37 -1.23 15.90 0.07
N ASN A 38 -1.68 16.98 0.67
CA ASN A 38 -1.82 17.14 2.12
C ASN A 38 -3.25 16.95 2.67
N THR A 39 -4.18 16.26 2.00
CA THR A 39 -5.56 16.20 2.48
C THR A 39 -6.13 14.80 2.67
N GLY A 40 -6.73 14.53 3.85
CA GLY A 40 -7.60 13.38 4.12
C GLY A 40 -9.09 13.71 4.20
N ALA A 41 -9.49 14.94 3.84
CA ALA A 41 -10.89 15.40 3.88
C ALA A 41 -11.71 14.92 2.67
N GLN A 42 -13.04 14.98 2.76
CA GLN A 42 -13.90 14.83 1.59
C GLN A 42 -13.57 15.95 0.59
N TRP A 43 -13.61 15.65 -0.72
CA TRP A 43 -13.16 16.59 -1.76
C TRP A 43 -13.81 17.96 -1.66
N HIS A 44 -15.13 18.01 -1.46
CA HIS A 44 -15.87 19.29 -1.36
C HIS A 44 -15.66 20.03 -0.03
N MET A 45 -15.08 19.36 0.99
CA MET A 45 -14.75 19.95 2.29
C MET A 45 -13.30 20.44 2.37
N LEU A 46 -12.59 20.53 1.25
CA LEU A 46 -11.27 21.11 1.24
C LEU A 46 -11.32 22.56 1.70
N PRO A 47 -10.41 22.98 2.62
CA PRO A 47 -10.36 24.37 3.08
C PRO A 47 -10.24 25.34 1.92
N GLN A 48 -10.81 26.55 2.06
CA GLN A 48 -10.75 27.59 1.01
C GLN A 48 -9.33 28.02 0.63
N SER A 49 -8.35 27.75 1.52
CA SER A 49 -6.92 27.94 1.22
C SER A 49 -6.41 26.96 0.15
N TYR A 50 -7.16 25.89 -0.15
CA TYR A 50 -6.88 24.96 -1.23
C TYR A 50 -7.56 25.42 -2.52
N PRO A 51 -7.09 24.86 -3.65
CA PRO A 51 -7.75 25.04 -4.93
C PRO A 51 -9.16 24.48 -4.94
N ASN A 52 -9.90 24.80 -6.02
CA ASN A 52 -11.17 24.16 -6.27
C ASN A 52 -11.00 22.63 -6.22
N TYR A 53 -11.81 21.97 -5.40
CA TYR A 53 -11.71 20.53 -5.17
C TYR A 53 -11.79 19.68 -6.45
N LYS A 54 -12.52 20.14 -7.48
CA LYS A 54 -12.61 19.45 -8.78
C LYS A 54 -11.24 19.40 -9.48
N THR A 55 -10.45 20.48 -9.36
CA THR A 55 -9.08 20.52 -9.92
C THR A 55 -8.15 19.59 -9.15
N VAL A 56 -8.24 19.58 -7.82
CA VAL A 56 -7.45 18.68 -6.96
C VAL A 56 -7.77 17.23 -7.28
N HIS A 57 -9.05 16.88 -7.31
CA HIS A 57 -9.52 15.54 -7.60
C HIS A 57 -9.08 15.05 -8.99
N ARG A 58 -9.24 15.86 -10.03
CA ARG A 58 -8.81 15.51 -11.39
C ARG A 58 -7.30 15.25 -11.48
N ARG A 59 -6.46 16.06 -10.80
CA ARG A 59 -5.02 15.81 -10.74
C ARG A 59 -4.68 14.53 -10.00
N PHE A 60 -5.33 14.27 -8.86
CA PHE A 60 -5.15 13.04 -8.14
C PHE A 60 -5.52 11.82 -8.99
N GLN A 61 -6.64 11.88 -9.72
CA GLN A 61 -7.02 10.80 -10.64
C GLN A 61 -5.98 10.57 -11.73
N ALA A 62 -5.43 11.64 -12.31
CA ALA A 62 -4.34 11.52 -13.29
C ALA A 62 -3.11 10.85 -12.67
N TRP A 63 -2.69 11.25 -11.47
CA TRP A 63 -1.55 10.62 -10.78
C TRP A 63 -1.76 9.13 -10.50
N CYS A 64 -3.00 8.74 -10.16
CA CYS A 64 -3.35 7.34 -9.98
C CYS A 64 -3.34 6.56 -11.30
N GLY A 65 -3.91 7.16 -12.37
CA GLY A 65 -3.97 6.55 -13.70
C GLY A 65 -2.58 6.40 -14.36
N ASP A 66 -1.71 7.38 -14.16
CA ASP A 66 -0.35 7.41 -14.70
C ASP A 66 0.67 6.68 -13.77
N GLU A 67 0.21 6.00 -12.72
CA GLU A 67 1.02 5.29 -11.72
C GLU A 67 2.14 6.14 -11.06
N ILE A 68 1.96 7.47 -11.01
CA ILE A 68 2.97 8.38 -10.44
C ILE A 68 3.22 8.05 -8.97
N LEU A 69 2.16 7.79 -8.20
CA LEU A 69 2.29 7.46 -6.77
C LEU A 69 3.05 6.16 -6.53
N ARG A 70 2.88 5.17 -7.41
CA ARG A 70 3.64 3.92 -7.36
C ARG A 70 5.12 4.17 -7.60
N ARG A 71 5.48 4.93 -8.65
CA ARG A 71 6.89 5.28 -8.94
C ARG A 71 7.54 6.04 -7.78
N VAL A 72 6.83 7.01 -7.21
CA VAL A 72 7.31 7.74 -6.02
C VAL A 72 7.59 6.79 -4.86
N LEU A 73 6.68 5.85 -4.58
CA LEU A 73 6.88 4.86 -3.52
C LEU A 73 8.10 3.97 -3.79
N THR A 74 8.24 3.49 -5.02
CA THR A 74 9.37 2.65 -5.43
C THR A 74 10.70 3.35 -5.21
N ASP A 75 10.82 4.61 -5.64
CA ASP A 75 12.08 5.36 -5.49
C ASP A 75 12.40 5.67 -4.03
N VAL A 76 11.39 6.05 -3.25
CA VAL A 76 11.55 6.30 -1.80
C VAL A 76 11.93 5.00 -1.06
N ALA A 77 11.34 3.86 -1.42
CA ALA A 77 11.69 2.57 -0.83
C ALA A 77 13.12 2.15 -1.17
N ASN A 78 13.53 2.30 -2.44
CA ASN A 78 14.91 2.01 -2.85
C ASN A 78 15.93 2.91 -2.15
N GLU A 79 15.65 4.21 -2.01
CA GLU A 79 16.54 5.11 -1.23
C GLU A 79 16.67 4.67 0.23
N LEU A 80 15.59 4.24 0.88
CA LEU A 80 15.63 3.73 2.25
C LEU A 80 16.36 2.39 2.35
N ARG A 81 16.22 1.52 1.34
CA ARG A 81 16.99 0.28 1.25
C ARG A 81 18.48 0.56 1.15
N ASP A 82 18.89 1.46 0.25
CA ASP A 82 20.29 1.83 0.05
C ASP A 82 20.92 2.42 1.32
N ARG A 83 20.11 3.00 2.19
CA ARG A 83 20.51 3.49 3.52
C ARG A 83 20.52 2.39 4.61
N GLY A 84 20.13 1.15 4.28
CA GLY A 84 20.03 0.06 5.23
C GLY A 84 18.88 0.22 6.24
N VAL A 85 17.84 1.00 5.91
CA VAL A 85 16.66 1.21 6.77
C VAL A 85 15.61 0.13 6.53
N LEU A 86 15.46 -0.32 5.29
CA LEU A 86 14.59 -1.45 4.91
C LEU A 86 15.35 -2.77 5.06
N ASP A 87 14.62 -3.79 5.47
CA ASP A 87 15.15 -5.14 5.68
C ASP A 87 14.24 -6.18 5.03
N GLU A 88 14.75 -6.85 4.01
CA GLU A 88 14.03 -7.86 3.25
C GLU A 88 14.23 -9.30 3.75
N GLU A 89 15.09 -9.54 4.76
CA GLU A 89 15.34 -10.90 5.27
C GLU A 89 14.08 -11.55 5.83
N GLU A 90 13.30 -10.77 6.59
CA GLU A 90 12.05 -11.23 7.18
C GLU A 90 10.93 -10.24 6.94
N CYS A 91 9.92 -10.68 6.19
CA CYS A 91 8.75 -9.89 5.83
C CYS A 91 7.45 -10.52 6.34
N PHE A 92 6.44 -9.70 6.50
CA PHE A 92 5.12 -10.11 6.98
C PHE A 92 4.07 -9.78 5.92
N ILE A 93 3.20 -10.74 5.62
CA ILE A 93 2.08 -10.57 4.69
C ILE A 93 0.74 -10.76 5.41
N ASP A 94 -0.20 -9.89 5.11
CA ASP A 94 -1.59 -10.04 5.57
C ASP A 94 -2.53 -9.18 4.71
N ALA A 95 -3.83 -9.31 4.96
CA ALA A 95 -4.87 -8.54 4.32
C ALA A 95 -5.82 -7.90 5.33
N THR A 96 -6.30 -6.71 5.02
CA THR A 96 -7.38 -6.08 5.78
C THR A 96 -8.58 -5.79 4.92
N PHE A 97 -9.79 -6.03 5.48
CA PHE A 97 -11.05 -5.73 4.79
C PHE A 97 -11.40 -4.26 4.94
N VAL A 98 -11.83 -3.66 3.83
CA VAL A 98 -12.34 -2.30 3.76
C VAL A 98 -13.72 -2.30 3.11
N MET A 99 -14.72 -1.76 3.82
CA MET A 99 -16.07 -1.61 3.28
C MET A 99 -16.07 -0.64 2.09
N ALA A 100 -16.78 -0.99 1.01
CA ALA A 100 -16.96 -0.11 -0.15
C ALA A 100 -18.38 0.46 -0.17
N LYS A 101 -18.48 1.78 -0.20
CA LYS A 101 -19.73 2.54 -0.24
C LYS A 101 -19.95 3.25 -1.57
N GLY A 102 -18.88 3.56 -2.30
CA GLY A 102 -18.92 4.35 -3.54
C GLY A 102 -19.29 3.55 -4.80
N GLY A 103 -19.44 2.22 -4.74
CA GLY A 103 -19.65 1.38 -5.93
C GLY A 103 -18.37 1.21 -6.77
N GLY A 104 -18.53 0.83 -8.04
CA GLY A 104 -17.44 0.65 -9.00
C GLY A 104 -16.88 -0.77 -9.07
N ALA A 105 -15.79 -0.94 -9.81
CA ALA A 105 -15.12 -2.22 -10.01
C ALA A 105 -14.37 -2.70 -8.74
N GLU A 106 -13.97 -3.97 -8.73
CA GLU A 106 -13.20 -4.63 -7.68
C GLU A 106 -13.84 -4.58 -6.28
N ILE A 107 -15.15 -4.79 -6.24
CA ILE A 107 -15.90 -4.94 -5.00
C ILE A 107 -16.41 -6.37 -4.91
N GLY A 108 -16.07 -7.07 -3.83
CA GLY A 108 -16.51 -8.42 -3.53
C GLY A 108 -17.47 -8.49 -2.37
N ALA A 109 -18.45 -9.39 -2.44
CA ALA A 109 -19.37 -9.67 -1.33
C ALA A 109 -18.72 -10.65 -0.34
N THR A 110 -18.81 -10.35 0.96
CA THR A 110 -18.35 -11.20 2.05
C THR A 110 -19.39 -11.24 3.17
N LYS A 111 -19.17 -12.06 4.18
CA LYS A 111 -20.00 -12.04 5.42
C LYS A 111 -19.97 -10.69 6.13
N ARG A 112 -18.93 -9.88 5.93
CA ARG A 112 -18.77 -8.52 6.50
C ARG A 112 -19.43 -7.44 5.63
N GLY A 113 -20.02 -7.82 4.49
CA GLY A 113 -20.61 -6.90 3.53
C GLY A 113 -19.82 -6.80 2.23
N LYS A 114 -20.16 -5.83 1.40
CA LYS A 114 -19.45 -5.54 0.13
C LYS A 114 -18.22 -4.69 0.39
N GLY A 115 -17.09 -5.10 -0.15
CA GLY A 115 -15.84 -4.39 0.10
C GLY A 115 -14.66 -4.83 -0.75
N MET A 116 -13.50 -4.34 -0.35
CA MET A 116 -12.19 -4.66 -0.90
C MET A 116 -11.29 -5.24 0.20
N LYS A 117 -10.18 -5.83 -0.23
CA LYS A 117 -9.04 -6.14 0.61
C LYS A 117 -7.89 -5.22 0.23
N ILE A 118 -7.19 -4.72 1.25
CA ILE A 118 -5.84 -4.18 1.09
C ILE A 118 -4.91 -5.31 1.48
N MET A 119 -4.10 -5.77 0.53
CA MET A 119 -2.99 -6.70 0.77
C MET A 119 -1.72 -5.89 0.98
N ALA A 120 -0.88 -6.32 1.91
CA ALA A 120 0.41 -5.68 2.12
C ALA A 120 1.49 -6.69 2.46
N ILE A 121 2.71 -6.38 2.05
CA ILE A 121 3.95 -6.99 2.55
C ILE A 121 4.73 -5.88 3.23
N VAL A 122 5.16 -6.13 4.46
CA VAL A 122 5.99 -5.20 5.24
C VAL A 122 7.26 -5.88 5.71
N ASP A 123 8.32 -5.11 5.92
CA ASP A 123 9.55 -5.59 6.51
C ASP A 123 9.42 -5.85 8.03
N ARG A 124 10.47 -6.30 8.68
CA ARG A 124 10.49 -6.55 10.14
C ARG A 124 10.29 -5.29 11.00
N HIS A 125 10.39 -4.11 10.42
CA HIS A 125 10.13 -2.84 11.09
C HIS A 125 8.70 -2.33 10.88
N GLY A 126 7.92 -3.00 10.01
CA GLY A 126 6.57 -2.63 9.60
C GLY A 126 6.55 -1.58 8.49
N LEU A 127 7.66 -1.44 7.74
CA LEU A 127 7.73 -0.56 6.59
C LEU A 127 7.17 -1.25 5.35
N PRO A 128 6.31 -0.61 4.57
CA PRO A 128 5.67 -1.23 3.42
C PRO A 128 6.68 -1.51 2.30
N LEU A 129 6.66 -2.75 1.81
CA LEU A 129 7.41 -3.21 0.64
C LEU A 129 6.48 -3.52 -0.54
N SER A 130 5.21 -3.81 -0.27
CA SER A 130 4.17 -3.97 -1.28
C SER A 130 2.82 -3.57 -0.71
N VAL A 131 1.98 -2.95 -1.54
CA VAL A 131 0.56 -2.74 -1.26
C VAL A 131 -0.24 -2.90 -2.53
N SER A 132 -1.34 -3.64 -2.44
CA SER A 132 -2.29 -3.84 -3.53
C SER A 132 -3.73 -3.88 -3.00
N THR A 133 -4.69 -3.70 -3.89
CA THR A 133 -6.12 -3.72 -3.53
C THR A 133 -6.87 -4.68 -4.45
N HIS A 134 -7.73 -5.50 -3.87
CA HIS A 134 -8.47 -6.55 -4.57
C HIS A 134 -9.90 -6.66 -4.05
N ALA A 135 -10.79 -7.24 -4.86
CA ALA A 135 -12.14 -7.55 -4.41
C ALA A 135 -12.12 -8.46 -3.18
N ALA A 136 -12.96 -8.16 -2.17
CA ALA A 136 -12.88 -8.82 -0.88
C ALA A 136 -13.21 -10.33 -0.88
N ASN A 137 -13.87 -10.82 -1.93
CA ASN A 137 -14.23 -12.23 -2.10
C ASN A 137 -13.09 -13.11 -2.64
N HIS A 138 -11.97 -12.52 -3.08
CA HIS A 138 -10.81 -13.33 -3.49
C HIS A 138 -10.11 -13.95 -2.29
N HIS A 139 -9.67 -15.21 -2.44
CA HIS A 139 -8.84 -15.87 -1.42
C HIS A 139 -7.42 -15.29 -1.40
N GLU A 140 -6.92 -14.99 -0.22
CA GLU A 140 -5.62 -14.34 -0.01
C GLU A 140 -4.45 -15.11 -0.62
N VAL A 141 -4.45 -16.45 -0.51
CA VAL A 141 -3.46 -17.33 -1.14
C VAL A 141 -3.28 -17.04 -2.64
N ARG A 142 -4.38 -16.78 -3.36
CA ARG A 142 -4.33 -16.49 -4.81
C ARG A 142 -3.82 -15.09 -5.12
N LEU A 143 -3.78 -14.22 -4.13
CA LEU A 143 -3.36 -12.83 -4.29
C LEU A 143 -1.88 -12.62 -3.95
N VAL A 144 -1.21 -13.62 -3.38
CA VAL A 144 0.19 -13.49 -2.93
C VAL A 144 1.11 -13.12 -4.09
N GLN A 145 1.03 -13.84 -5.21
CA GLN A 145 1.85 -13.54 -6.38
C GLN A 145 1.57 -12.14 -6.95
N LEU A 146 0.30 -11.73 -6.98
CA LEU A 146 -0.07 -10.39 -7.40
C LEU A 146 0.49 -9.29 -6.47
N CYS A 147 0.76 -9.61 -5.20
CA CYS A 147 1.45 -8.67 -4.32
C CYS A 147 2.88 -8.38 -4.78
N PHE A 148 3.56 -9.39 -5.36
CA PHE A 148 4.92 -9.20 -5.88
C PHE A 148 4.95 -8.34 -7.15
N ASP A 149 3.86 -8.26 -7.93
CA ASP A 149 3.74 -7.31 -9.05
C ASP A 149 3.79 -5.84 -8.58
N PHE A 150 3.47 -5.61 -7.31
CA PHE A 150 3.50 -4.29 -6.66
C PHE A 150 4.67 -4.14 -5.68
N TYR A 151 5.64 -5.05 -5.71
CA TYR A 151 6.80 -4.98 -4.84
C TYR A 151 7.68 -3.79 -5.23
N MET A 152 8.16 -3.04 -4.24
CA MET A 152 8.79 -1.74 -4.45
C MET A 152 10.30 -1.84 -4.65
N ILE A 153 10.91 -2.95 -4.25
CA ILE A 153 12.35 -3.19 -4.35
C ILE A 153 12.62 -4.48 -5.12
N GLU A 154 13.81 -4.59 -5.73
CA GLU A 154 14.14 -5.78 -6.54
C GLU A 154 14.35 -7.04 -5.72
N ALA A 155 14.94 -6.90 -4.52
CA ALA A 155 15.23 -8.04 -3.67
C ALA A 155 13.94 -8.61 -3.06
N LYS A 156 13.67 -9.89 -3.32
CA LYS A 156 12.54 -10.61 -2.70
C LYS A 156 12.88 -11.01 -1.27
N PRO A 157 11.86 -11.15 -0.37
CA PRO A 157 12.10 -11.58 1.00
C PRO A 157 12.62 -13.02 1.04
N GLU A 158 13.56 -13.29 1.95
CA GLU A 158 13.97 -14.68 2.22
C GLU A 158 12.88 -15.44 2.97
N ASN A 159 12.25 -14.78 3.94
CA ASN A 159 11.20 -15.35 4.78
C ASN A 159 9.95 -14.47 4.74
N LEU A 160 8.83 -15.08 4.36
CA LEU A 160 7.53 -14.42 4.33
C LEU A 160 6.61 -15.02 5.40
N VAL A 161 6.27 -14.26 6.42
CA VAL A 161 5.45 -14.70 7.55
C VAL A 161 4.00 -14.30 7.35
N GLY A 162 3.09 -15.28 7.34
CA GLY A 162 1.65 -15.05 7.20
C GLY A 162 0.81 -15.80 8.23
N ASP A 163 -0.50 -15.58 8.21
CA ASP A 163 -1.43 -16.29 9.08
C ASP A 163 -1.80 -17.68 8.52
N ARG A 164 -2.71 -18.38 9.20
CA ARG A 164 -3.19 -19.72 8.78
C ARG A 164 -3.91 -19.70 7.42
N ALA A 165 -4.35 -18.56 6.93
CA ALA A 165 -4.95 -18.46 5.61
C ALA A 165 -3.96 -18.80 4.50
N TYR A 166 -2.66 -18.57 4.76
CA TYR A 166 -1.56 -18.81 3.82
C TYR A 166 -1.00 -20.25 3.89
N ASP A 167 -1.51 -21.14 4.77
CA ASP A 167 -1.16 -22.57 4.81
C ASP A 167 -1.63 -23.27 3.53
N SER A 168 -0.75 -23.38 2.54
CA SER A 168 -1.01 -23.93 1.21
C SER A 168 0.25 -24.52 0.60
N ASP A 169 0.31 -25.85 0.47
CA ASP A 169 1.48 -26.53 -0.11
C ASP A 169 1.78 -26.04 -1.55
N PRO A 170 0.78 -25.79 -2.44
CA PRO A 170 1.08 -25.22 -3.75
C PRO A 170 1.70 -23.81 -3.68
N LEU A 171 1.26 -22.96 -2.74
CA LEU A 171 1.85 -21.64 -2.53
C LEU A 171 3.28 -21.75 -2.02
N ASP A 172 3.53 -22.64 -1.05
CA ASP A 172 4.87 -22.88 -0.49
C ASP A 172 5.84 -23.32 -1.59
N GLU A 173 5.38 -24.19 -2.51
CA GLU A 173 6.20 -24.68 -3.62
C GLU A 173 6.47 -23.57 -4.66
N GLU A 174 5.48 -22.75 -4.96
CA GLU A 174 5.60 -21.62 -5.87
C GLU A 174 6.59 -20.59 -5.34
N LEU A 175 6.43 -20.15 -4.10
CA LEU A 175 7.33 -19.19 -3.45
C LEU A 175 8.76 -19.72 -3.30
N ARG A 176 8.93 -21.01 -3.03
CA ARG A 176 10.26 -21.63 -2.93
C ARG A 176 11.02 -21.60 -4.25
N ARG A 177 10.35 -21.66 -5.40
CA ARG A 177 10.98 -21.47 -6.72
C ARG A 177 11.57 -20.08 -6.87
N ASP A 178 10.97 -19.10 -6.21
CA ASP A 178 11.42 -17.72 -6.15
C ASP A 178 12.44 -17.45 -5.02
N GLY A 179 12.86 -18.48 -4.29
CA GLY A 179 13.79 -18.37 -3.16
C GLY A 179 13.14 -17.86 -1.87
N ILE A 180 11.80 -17.80 -1.82
CA ILE A 180 11.06 -17.29 -0.67
C ILE A 180 10.55 -18.46 0.17
N GLU A 181 10.80 -18.43 1.48
CA GLU A 181 10.22 -19.39 2.41
C GLU A 181 8.94 -18.81 3.06
N MET A 182 7.79 -19.45 2.78
CA MET A 182 6.53 -19.12 3.45
C MET A 182 6.47 -19.75 4.83
N ILE A 183 6.23 -18.94 5.85
CA ILE A 183 6.09 -19.35 7.25
C ILE A 183 4.67 -19.04 7.72
N ALA A 184 3.82 -20.08 7.76
CA ALA A 184 2.43 -19.96 8.21
C ALA A 184 2.07 -21.15 9.11
N PRO A 185 1.35 -20.90 10.22
CA PRO A 185 0.85 -22.00 11.05
C PRO A 185 -0.15 -22.85 10.27
N HIS A 186 -0.09 -24.17 10.44
CA HIS A 186 -1.02 -25.08 9.79
C HIS A 186 -2.48 -24.82 10.22
N ARG A 187 -3.38 -25.01 9.28
CA ARG A 187 -4.83 -25.00 9.55
C ARG A 187 -5.20 -26.15 10.46
N ALA A 188 -6.15 -25.92 11.37
CA ALA A 188 -6.60 -26.96 12.32
C ALA A 188 -7.15 -28.22 11.63
N ASN A 189 -7.69 -28.08 10.42
CA ASN A 189 -8.27 -29.15 9.60
C ASN A 189 -7.29 -29.74 8.56
N ARG A 190 -5.97 -29.47 8.69
CA ARG A 190 -4.97 -30.03 7.78
C ARG A 190 -4.90 -31.55 7.97
N SER A 191 -5.07 -32.29 6.89
CA SER A 191 -4.97 -33.76 6.88
C SER A 191 -3.58 -34.27 6.47
N LYS A 192 -2.74 -33.39 5.90
CA LYS A 192 -1.40 -33.72 5.44
C LYS A 192 -0.37 -33.58 6.58
N LEU A 193 0.79 -34.24 6.40
CA LEU A 193 1.90 -34.11 7.34
C LEU A 193 2.35 -32.64 7.50
N PRO A 194 2.81 -32.26 8.69
CA PRO A 194 3.38 -30.93 8.92
C PRO A 194 4.59 -30.67 8.02
N THR A 195 4.60 -29.52 7.35
CA THR A 195 5.72 -29.05 6.51
C THR A 195 6.50 -27.92 7.17
N GLN A 196 5.95 -27.34 8.25
CA GLN A 196 6.54 -26.19 8.95
C GLN A 196 7.44 -26.63 10.10
N ASP A 197 8.63 -26.04 10.16
CA ASP A 197 9.54 -26.22 11.30
C ASP A 197 9.06 -25.35 12.49
N ARG A 198 8.92 -25.96 13.67
CA ARG A 198 8.52 -25.26 14.90
C ARG A 198 9.47 -24.11 15.25
N ARG A 199 10.75 -24.20 14.96
CA ARG A 199 11.74 -23.15 15.21
C ARG A 199 11.45 -21.91 14.36
N ARG A 200 11.06 -22.10 13.10
CA ARG A 200 10.69 -21.02 12.18
C ARG A 200 9.36 -20.39 12.55
N LEU A 201 8.41 -21.19 13.05
CA LEU A 201 7.12 -20.71 13.54
C LEU A 201 7.23 -19.72 14.72
N THR A 202 8.36 -19.64 15.42
CA THR A 202 8.59 -18.58 16.43
C THR A 202 8.52 -17.20 15.82
N ARG A 203 8.84 -17.05 14.54
CA ARG A 203 8.71 -15.77 13.79
C ARG A 203 7.26 -15.30 13.69
N TYR A 204 6.31 -16.22 13.67
CA TYR A 204 4.87 -15.90 13.68
C TYR A 204 4.44 -15.07 14.89
N MET A 205 5.12 -15.17 16.01
CA MET A 205 4.82 -14.36 17.21
C MET A 205 5.01 -12.86 16.95
N ARG A 206 5.75 -12.48 15.90
CA ARG A 206 5.96 -11.08 15.49
C ARG A 206 4.93 -10.59 14.47
N ARG A 207 3.91 -11.37 14.12
CA ARG A 207 2.86 -10.98 13.15
C ARG A 207 2.13 -9.67 13.51
N TRP A 208 2.14 -9.29 14.79
CA TRP A 208 1.63 -7.99 15.22
C TRP A 208 2.26 -6.79 14.47
N ILE A 209 3.41 -6.98 13.82
CA ILE A 209 4.10 -5.95 13.03
C ILE A 209 3.22 -5.51 11.84
N ILE A 210 2.65 -6.45 11.10
CA ILE A 210 1.76 -6.09 9.98
C ILE A 210 0.41 -5.58 10.47
N GLU A 211 -0.09 -6.08 11.59
CA GLU A 211 -1.30 -5.55 12.22
C GLU A 211 -1.12 -4.07 12.62
N ARG A 212 0.05 -3.74 13.16
CA ARG A 212 0.45 -2.36 13.46
C ARG A 212 0.52 -1.50 12.20
N PHE A 213 1.06 -2.02 11.09
CA PHE A 213 1.07 -1.31 9.82
C PHE A 213 -0.36 -0.98 9.38
N PHE A 214 -1.28 -1.95 9.41
CA PHE A 214 -2.68 -1.69 9.06
C PHE A 214 -3.32 -0.64 9.99
N ALA A 215 -3.04 -0.68 11.28
CA ALA A 215 -3.48 0.36 12.20
C ALA A 215 -2.94 1.74 11.78
N TRP A 216 -1.68 1.86 11.37
CA TRP A 216 -1.10 3.13 10.93
C TRP A 216 -1.75 3.68 9.66
N ILE A 217 -1.99 2.86 8.62
CA ILE A 217 -2.64 3.35 7.41
C ILE A 217 -4.12 3.71 7.66
N GLN A 218 -4.79 3.01 8.55
CA GLN A 218 -6.19 3.27 8.90
C GLN A 218 -6.40 4.59 9.67
N TRP A 219 -5.36 5.19 10.24
CA TRP A 219 -5.42 6.57 10.73
C TRP A 219 -5.75 7.58 9.62
N GLN A 220 -5.55 7.20 8.37
CA GLN A 220 -5.98 7.98 7.22
C GLN A 220 -7.45 7.67 6.93
N ARG A 221 -8.34 8.60 7.27
CA ARG A 221 -9.81 8.42 7.18
C ARG A 221 -10.30 7.91 5.82
N ARG A 222 -9.58 8.24 4.74
CA ARG A 222 -9.91 7.81 3.37
C ARG A 222 -9.70 6.32 3.13
N ILE A 223 -8.95 5.64 3.99
CA ILE A 223 -8.65 4.20 3.88
C ILE A 223 -9.64 3.35 4.70
N LEU A 224 -10.29 3.92 5.72
CA LEU A 224 -11.26 3.19 6.55
C LEU A 224 -12.46 2.67 5.76
N VAL A 225 -12.92 3.45 4.78
CA VAL A 225 -14.05 3.13 3.92
C VAL A 225 -13.74 3.64 2.51
N ARG A 226 -13.89 2.77 1.52
CA ARG A 226 -13.77 3.17 0.12
C ARG A 226 -15.03 3.93 -0.31
N TRP A 227 -14.87 5.20 -0.58
CA TRP A 227 -15.86 6.08 -1.19
C TRP A 227 -15.59 6.32 -2.69
N GLU A 228 -14.40 5.99 -3.14
CA GLU A 228 -13.95 6.16 -4.51
C GLU A 228 -14.62 5.13 -5.44
N TYR A 229 -15.25 5.64 -6.51
CA TYR A 229 -15.83 4.78 -7.54
C TYR A 229 -14.73 3.97 -8.27
N HIS A 230 -13.62 4.64 -8.63
CA HIS A 230 -12.47 3.99 -9.28
C HIS A 230 -11.54 3.33 -8.26
N ALA A 231 -11.28 2.03 -8.45
CA ALA A 231 -10.41 1.25 -7.56
C ALA A 231 -8.99 1.83 -7.48
N GLN A 232 -8.45 2.30 -8.61
CA GLN A 232 -7.14 2.95 -8.69
C GLN A 232 -7.01 4.21 -7.81
N ASN A 233 -8.10 4.98 -7.64
CA ASN A 233 -8.09 6.14 -6.76
C ASN A 233 -8.00 5.72 -5.29
N PHE A 234 -8.67 4.62 -4.93
CA PHE A 234 -8.55 4.07 -3.58
C PHE A 234 -7.14 3.53 -3.32
N LEU A 235 -6.56 2.78 -4.27
CA LEU A 235 -5.15 2.36 -4.19
C LEU A 235 -4.21 3.57 -4.05
N GLY A 236 -4.46 4.65 -4.76
CA GLY A 236 -3.68 5.89 -4.63
C GLY A 236 -3.68 6.46 -3.21
N PHE A 237 -4.81 6.40 -2.47
CA PHE A 237 -4.83 6.79 -1.06
C PHE A 237 -4.03 5.83 -0.18
N VAL A 238 -4.08 4.52 -0.45
CA VAL A 238 -3.25 3.53 0.25
C VAL A 238 -1.77 3.81 0.02
N GLN A 239 -1.38 4.07 -1.23
CA GLN A 239 0.00 4.43 -1.61
C GLN A 239 0.47 5.72 -0.92
N LEU A 240 -0.37 6.76 -0.84
CA LEU A 240 -0.06 7.97 -0.09
C LEU A 240 0.17 7.70 1.40
N ALA A 241 -0.65 6.84 2.01
CA ALA A 241 -0.45 6.46 3.41
C ALA A 241 0.88 5.73 3.62
N CYS A 242 1.24 4.82 2.72
CA CYS A 242 2.53 4.14 2.73
C CYS A 242 3.69 5.14 2.60
N LEU A 243 3.58 6.09 1.67
CA LEU A 243 4.57 7.13 1.48
C LEU A 243 4.81 7.94 2.77
N PHE A 244 3.75 8.27 3.52
CA PHE A 244 3.89 8.95 4.81
C PHE A 244 4.59 8.10 5.87
N ILE A 245 4.39 6.78 5.86
CA ILE A 245 5.10 5.88 6.78
C ILE A 245 6.58 5.87 6.44
N LEU A 246 6.94 5.74 5.15
CA LEU A 246 8.32 5.74 4.69
C LEU A 246 9.02 7.08 4.98
N PHE A 247 8.36 8.22 4.76
CA PHE A 247 8.93 9.55 5.03
C PHE A 247 9.26 9.83 6.50
N ARG A 248 8.72 9.07 7.42
CA ARG A 248 9.12 9.19 8.84
C ARG A 248 10.49 8.59 9.12
N ARG A 249 11.12 7.96 8.13
CA ARG A 249 12.43 7.32 8.25
C ARG A 249 13.56 8.15 7.63
N PHE A 250 13.23 9.28 7.04
CA PHE A 250 14.17 10.33 6.64
C PHE A 250 14.25 11.38 7.73
#